data_f00ab126813e95fbaf172f94d867f27e
#
_entry.id   f00ab126813e95fbaf172f94d867f27e
#
_cell.length_a   1.000
_cell.length_b   1.000
_cell.length_c   1.000
_cell.angle_alpha   90.00
_cell.angle_beta   90.00
_cell.angle_gamma   90.00
#
_symmetry.space_group_name_H-M   'P 1'
#
loop_
_entity.id
_entity.type
_entity.pdbx_description
1 polymer ?
#
loop_
_entity_poly.entity_id
_entity_poly.type
_entity_poly.pdbx_seq_one_letter_code
_entity_poly.pdbx_strand_id
1 'polypeptide(L)'
;MTVLNSTARMLTICFLTFLLVAGWGGAAIGAPAATDTAIKGYDAVAYFVAGKAIKGSESFTYRWHNLNWHFQSADNRDLFAAKPEKFAPQYDGYCAWAMTEKRKAITDPEVWKIVDGKLYLNCSMAAYEKWRRDIPGNIKKADTNWSAFHNDSSS
;
A
#
# COMPACT_ATOMS: atom_id res chain seq x y z
N MET A 1 88.35 -18.61 34.11
CA MET A 1 88.93 -18.52 32.75
C MET A 1 87.76 -18.23 31.81
N THR A 2 87.75 -16.99 31.29
CA THR A 2 87.67 -16.67 29.86
C THR A 2 86.23 -16.82 29.28
N VAL A 3 85.64 -15.93 28.69
CA VAL A 3 85.70 -14.60 28.13
C VAL A 3 84.30 -14.28 27.61
N LEU A 4 83.95 -13.01 27.73
CA LEU A 4 82.99 -12.22 26.99
C LEU A 4 82.69 -12.72 25.59
N ASN A 5 81.44 -12.59 25.14
CA ASN A 5 81.22 -11.68 24.00
C ASN A 5 79.78 -11.18 23.94
N SER A 6 79.71 -9.90 23.94
CA SER A 6 78.60 -9.01 23.64
C SER A 6 78.27 -9.06 22.13
N THR A 7 77.04 -9.21 21.81
CA THR A 7 76.53 -8.63 20.55
C THR A 7 75.09 -8.21 20.75
N ALA A 8 74.95 -6.91 20.82
CA ALA A 8 73.66 -6.23 20.71
C ALA A 8 73.01 -6.52 19.35
N ARG A 9 71.84 -7.03 19.37
CA ARG A 9 70.98 -7.04 18.19
C ARG A 9 69.78 -6.15 18.46
N MET A 10 69.86 -5.01 17.75
CA MET A 10 68.80 -4.06 17.60
C MET A 10 67.54 -4.79 17.08
N LEU A 11 66.52 -4.87 17.91
CA LEU A 11 65.17 -5.25 17.49
C LEU A 11 64.45 -4.01 17.03
N THR A 12 64.37 -3.87 15.70
CA THR A 12 63.51 -2.88 15.03
C THR A 12 62.07 -3.24 15.31
N ILE A 13 61.43 -2.46 16.18
CA ILE A 13 59.98 -2.57 16.43
C ILE A 13 59.26 -1.91 15.24
N CYS A 14 58.77 -2.72 14.33
CA CYS A 14 57.79 -2.30 13.35
C CYS A 14 56.45 -2.04 14.03
N PHE A 15 56.14 -0.77 14.27
CA PHE A 15 54.80 -0.33 14.62
C PHE A 15 53.89 -0.53 13.37
N LEU A 16 53.16 -1.65 13.34
CA LEU A 16 52.02 -1.79 12.43
C LEU A 16 50.89 -0.92 13.00
N THR A 17 50.75 0.26 12.46
CA THR A 17 49.55 1.07 12.67
C THR A 17 48.37 0.42 11.96
N PHE A 18 47.54 -0.29 12.71
CA PHE A 18 46.26 -0.82 12.26
C PHE A 18 45.29 0.35 12.14
N LEU A 19 45.15 0.89 10.92
CA LEU A 19 44.11 1.87 10.59
C LEU A 19 42.76 1.15 10.65
N LEU A 20 42.05 1.32 11.77
CA LEU A 20 40.64 1.00 11.91
C LEU A 20 39.86 1.99 11.02
N VAL A 21 39.59 1.58 9.79
CA VAL A 21 38.56 2.23 8.95
C VAL A 21 37.22 1.88 9.58
N ALA A 22 36.73 2.74 10.45
CA ALA A 22 35.35 2.71 10.87
C ALA A 22 34.47 3.02 9.66
N GLY A 23 34.01 1.93 8.99
CA GLY A 23 32.98 2.02 7.97
C GLY A 23 31.70 2.57 8.61
N TRP A 24 31.44 3.84 8.40
CA TRP A 24 30.12 4.40 8.62
C TRP A 24 29.20 3.80 7.55
N GLY A 25 28.57 2.69 7.94
CA GLY A 25 27.39 2.19 7.25
C GLY A 25 26.31 3.25 7.38
N GLY A 26 26.28 4.18 6.45
CA GLY A 26 25.15 5.08 6.28
C GLY A 26 23.93 4.21 6.02
N ALA A 27 23.05 4.07 7.01
CA ALA A 27 21.71 3.60 6.77
C ALA A 27 21.12 4.55 5.71
N ALA A 28 20.96 4.07 4.49
CA ALA A 28 20.19 4.75 3.49
C ALA A 28 18.78 4.91 4.09
N ILE A 29 18.46 6.11 4.54
CA ILE A 29 17.09 6.50 4.83
C ILE A 29 16.44 6.51 3.45
N GLY A 30 15.88 5.34 3.07
CA GLY A 30 15.04 5.24 1.91
C GLY A 30 13.98 6.32 2.04
N ALA A 31 13.84 7.16 1.01
CA ALA A 31 12.69 8.04 0.92
C ALA A 31 11.44 7.20 1.22
N PRO A 32 10.48 7.71 2.01
CA PRO A 32 9.26 6.98 2.24
C PRO A 32 8.71 6.62 0.86
N ALA A 33 8.62 5.32 0.58
CA ALA A 33 7.94 4.84 -0.61
C ALA A 33 6.60 5.56 -0.63
N ALA A 34 6.26 6.16 -1.78
CA ALA A 34 4.94 6.76 -1.97
C ALA A 34 3.94 5.80 -1.35
N THR A 35 3.20 6.25 -0.35
CA THR A 35 2.38 5.36 0.46
C THR A 35 1.28 4.83 -0.43
N ASP A 36 1.48 3.61 -0.95
CA ASP A 36 0.47 2.88 -1.70
C ASP A 36 -0.67 2.51 -0.75
N THR A 37 -1.35 3.54 -0.26
CA THR A 37 -2.44 3.41 0.69
C THR A 37 -3.76 3.31 -0.07
N ALA A 38 -4.44 2.19 0.11
CA ALA A 38 -5.73 1.93 -0.49
C ALA A 38 -6.78 2.95 -0.02
N ILE A 39 -7.65 3.36 -0.94
CA ILE A 39 -8.80 4.24 -0.67
C ILE A 39 -8.48 5.40 0.30
N LYS A 40 -7.33 6.05 0.11
CA LYS A 40 -6.85 7.15 0.95
C LYS A 40 -6.83 6.83 2.46
N GLY A 41 -6.67 5.56 2.83
CA GLY A 41 -6.61 5.08 4.21
C GLY A 41 -7.95 5.02 4.94
N TYR A 42 -9.06 4.95 4.23
CA TYR A 42 -10.37 4.64 4.82
C TYR A 42 -10.50 3.14 5.05
N ASP A 43 -11.29 2.77 6.04
CA ASP A 43 -11.54 1.38 6.45
C ASP A 43 -12.58 0.74 5.52
N ALA A 44 -12.13 -0.20 4.68
CA ALA A 44 -12.99 -0.88 3.73
C ALA A 44 -14.11 -1.71 4.40
N VAL A 45 -13.88 -2.22 5.60
CA VAL A 45 -14.87 -3.01 6.37
C VAL A 45 -15.95 -2.11 6.96
N ALA A 46 -15.58 -0.88 7.36
CA ALA A 46 -16.51 0.06 8.00
C ALA A 46 -17.73 0.40 7.13
N TYR A 47 -17.59 0.43 5.81
CA TYR A 47 -18.73 0.63 4.90
C TYR A 47 -19.80 -0.43 5.07
N PHE A 48 -19.41 -1.69 5.34
CA PHE A 48 -20.33 -2.82 5.47
C PHE A 48 -20.87 -2.97 6.89
N VAL A 49 -20.03 -2.79 7.91
CA VAL A 49 -20.41 -3.08 9.30
C VAL A 49 -20.98 -1.86 10.02
N ALA A 50 -20.52 -0.65 9.68
CA ALA A 50 -20.97 0.59 10.29
C ALA A 50 -21.84 1.45 9.35
N GLY A 51 -21.89 1.12 8.04
CA GLY A 51 -22.62 1.91 7.04
C GLY A 51 -22.05 3.34 6.88
N LYS A 52 -20.75 3.51 7.09
CA LYS A 52 -20.09 4.83 7.09
C LYS A 52 -18.69 4.74 6.49
N ALA A 53 -18.27 5.82 5.84
CA ALA A 53 -16.88 6.06 5.50
C ALA A 53 -16.12 6.46 6.79
N ILE A 54 -15.22 5.61 7.26
CA ILE A 54 -14.45 5.84 8.49
C ILE A 54 -12.97 5.78 8.15
N LYS A 55 -12.20 6.76 8.62
CA LYS A 55 -10.75 6.77 8.47
C LYS A 55 -10.15 5.64 9.30
N GLY A 56 -9.28 4.84 8.70
CA GLY A 56 -8.48 3.84 9.39
C GLY A 56 -7.25 4.46 10.06
N SER A 57 -6.58 3.66 10.87
CA SER A 57 -5.30 3.98 11.52
C SER A 57 -4.20 3.12 10.93
N GLU A 58 -3.01 3.67 10.78
CA GLU A 58 -1.80 2.93 10.39
C GLU A 58 -1.44 1.83 11.40
N SER A 59 -1.89 1.96 12.65
CA SER A 59 -1.72 0.93 13.69
C SER A 59 -2.44 -0.38 13.36
N PHE A 60 -3.47 -0.33 12.53
CA PHE A 60 -4.23 -1.50 12.08
C PHE A 60 -4.12 -1.61 10.57
N THR A 61 -2.97 -2.06 10.08
CA THR A 61 -2.68 -2.17 8.64
C THR A 61 -2.67 -3.64 8.20
N TYR A 62 -3.18 -3.89 7.00
CA TYR A 62 -3.03 -5.15 6.29
C TYR A 62 -2.57 -4.86 4.86
N ARG A 63 -1.55 -5.61 4.37
CA ARG A 63 -1.04 -5.45 3.01
C ARG A 63 -1.72 -6.45 2.08
N TRP A 64 -2.40 -5.94 1.05
CA TRP A 64 -3.07 -6.75 0.05
C TRP A 64 -3.03 -6.06 -1.33
N HIS A 65 -2.77 -6.82 -2.40
CA HIS A 65 -2.56 -6.33 -3.77
C HIS A 65 -1.58 -5.15 -3.85
N ASN A 66 -0.44 -5.26 -3.15
CA ASN A 66 0.61 -4.24 -3.07
C ASN A 66 0.18 -2.88 -2.45
N LEU A 67 -1.02 -2.80 -1.88
CA LEU A 67 -1.52 -1.63 -1.17
C LEU A 67 -1.57 -1.87 0.35
N ASN A 68 -1.37 -0.83 1.12
CA ASN A 68 -1.59 -0.81 2.56
C ASN A 68 -3.03 -0.40 2.83
N TRP A 69 -3.79 -1.29 3.45
CA TRP A 69 -5.17 -1.07 3.86
C TRP A 69 -5.18 -0.72 5.34
N HIS A 70 -5.79 0.40 5.69
CA HIS A 70 -5.89 0.87 7.08
C HIS A 70 -7.29 0.63 7.63
N PHE A 71 -7.37 0.24 8.90
CA PHE A 71 -8.63 -0.09 9.55
C PHE A 71 -8.78 0.69 10.85
N GLN A 72 -10.02 0.89 11.32
CA GLN A 72 -10.27 1.56 12.59
C GLN A 72 -9.96 0.68 13.81
N SER A 73 -9.90 -0.65 13.62
CA SER A 73 -9.68 -1.62 14.68
C SER A 73 -8.96 -2.87 14.18
N ALA A 74 -8.42 -3.65 15.12
CA ALA A 74 -7.86 -4.96 14.82
C ALA A 74 -8.93 -5.91 14.27
N ASP A 75 -10.15 -5.88 14.79
CA ASP A 75 -11.26 -6.73 14.34
C ASP A 75 -11.58 -6.48 12.86
N ASN A 76 -11.66 -5.21 12.43
CA ASN A 76 -11.92 -4.89 11.03
C ASN A 76 -10.76 -5.32 10.14
N ARG A 77 -9.51 -5.13 10.57
CA ARG A 77 -8.33 -5.64 9.86
C ARG A 77 -8.40 -7.15 9.67
N ASP A 78 -8.76 -7.90 10.71
CA ASP A 78 -8.79 -9.36 10.69
C ASP A 78 -9.97 -9.88 9.84
N LEU A 79 -11.12 -9.18 9.86
CA LEU A 79 -12.24 -9.44 8.94
C LEU A 79 -11.83 -9.23 7.48
N PHE A 80 -11.10 -8.16 7.18
CA PHE A 80 -10.58 -7.92 5.84
C PHE A 80 -9.57 -9.00 5.44
N ALA A 81 -8.59 -9.32 6.31
CA ALA A 81 -7.57 -10.31 6.04
C ALA A 81 -8.15 -11.69 5.72
N ALA A 82 -9.26 -12.05 6.38
CA ALA A 82 -9.95 -13.31 6.13
C ALA A 82 -10.69 -13.37 4.78
N LYS A 83 -11.21 -12.25 4.28
CA LYS A 83 -12.01 -12.18 3.04
C LYS A 83 -11.84 -10.82 2.34
N PRO A 84 -10.65 -10.51 1.80
CA PRO A 84 -10.38 -9.19 1.20
C PRO A 84 -11.35 -8.84 0.06
N GLU A 85 -11.64 -9.80 -0.85
CA GLU A 85 -12.49 -9.57 -2.01
C GLU A 85 -13.93 -9.19 -1.63
N LYS A 86 -14.37 -9.58 -0.43
CA LYS A 86 -15.70 -9.22 0.07
C LYS A 86 -15.80 -7.73 0.40
N PHE A 87 -14.72 -7.15 0.93
CA PHE A 87 -14.71 -5.80 1.49
C PHE A 87 -14.02 -4.79 0.58
N ALA A 88 -13.10 -5.24 -0.28
CA ALA A 88 -12.45 -4.36 -1.23
C ALA A 88 -13.48 -3.73 -2.18
N PRO A 89 -13.31 -2.43 -2.51
CA PRO A 89 -14.17 -1.80 -3.50
C PRO A 89 -13.95 -2.36 -4.88
N GLN A 90 -14.98 -2.34 -5.70
CA GLN A 90 -14.90 -2.74 -7.10
C GLN A 90 -13.93 -1.84 -7.86
N TYR A 91 -13.36 -2.35 -8.94
CA TYR A 91 -12.43 -1.64 -9.82
C TYR A 91 -11.17 -1.14 -9.11
N ASP A 92 -10.62 -1.91 -8.15
CA ASP A 92 -9.47 -1.53 -7.31
C ASP A 92 -9.63 -0.16 -6.63
N GLY A 93 -10.87 0.23 -6.33
CA GLY A 93 -11.18 1.52 -5.72
C GLY A 93 -11.19 2.70 -6.68
N TYR A 94 -11.12 2.49 -8.01
CA TYR A 94 -11.35 3.55 -8.98
C TYR A 94 -12.84 3.92 -9.08
N CYS A 95 -13.08 5.13 -9.56
CA CYS A 95 -14.42 5.71 -9.68
C CYS A 95 -15.32 4.88 -10.60
N ALA A 96 -16.44 4.38 -10.07
CA ALA A 96 -17.37 3.54 -10.79
C ALA A 96 -17.99 4.26 -12.00
N TRP A 97 -18.31 5.56 -11.89
CA TRP A 97 -18.76 6.36 -13.04
C TRP A 97 -17.67 6.51 -14.10
N ALA A 98 -16.44 6.85 -13.69
CA ALA A 98 -15.34 7.00 -14.64
C ALA A 98 -15.04 5.68 -15.39
N MET A 99 -15.25 4.55 -14.72
CA MET A 99 -15.07 3.23 -15.34
C MET A 99 -16.08 2.98 -16.46
N THR A 100 -17.30 3.52 -16.39
CA THR A 100 -18.24 3.46 -17.53
C THR A 100 -17.71 4.20 -18.75
N GLU A 101 -16.83 5.16 -18.58
CA GLU A 101 -16.19 5.99 -19.60
C GLU A 101 -14.79 5.47 -20.02
N LYS A 102 -14.44 4.23 -19.70
CA LYS A 102 -13.10 3.64 -19.92
C LYS A 102 -11.97 4.48 -19.32
N ARG A 103 -12.18 5.04 -18.15
CA ARG A 103 -11.22 5.92 -17.45
C ARG A 103 -10.99 5.46 -16.02
N LYS A 104 -9.73 5.46 -15.57
CA LYS A 104 -9.37 5.35 -14.16
C LYS A 104 -9.37 6.77 -13.54
N ALA A 105 -10.12 6.97 -12.48
CA ALA A 105 -10.13 8.24 -11.72
C ALA A 105 -10.09 7.95 -10.23
N ILE A 106 -9.32 8.74 -9.48
CA ILE A 106 -9.21 8.65 -8.04
C ILE A 106 -10.55 8.98 -7.39
N THR A 107 -10.93 8.19 -6.41
CA THR A 107 -12.23 8.31 -5.73
C THR A 107 -12.19 9.26 -4.54
N ASP A 108 -13.37 9.74 -4.16
CA ASP A 108 -13.67 10.31 -2.87
C ASP A 108 -14.28 9.19 -1.99
N PRO A 109 -13.61 8.76 -0.91
CA PRO A 109 -14.12 7.69 -0.04
C PRO A 109 -15.47 8.00 0.63
N GLU A 110 -15.85 9.28 0.73
CA GLU A 110 -17.16 9.69 1.25
C GLU A 110 -18.29 9.48 0.25
N VAL A 111 -17.97 9.25 -1.03
CA VAL A 111 -18.94 9.12 -2.12
C VAL A 111 -19.02 7.67 -2.57
N TRP A 112 -19.87 6.91 -1.90
CA TRP A 112 -19.94 5.46 -2.05
C TRP A 112 -21.36 4.89 -2.04
N LYS A 113 -21.48 3.63 -2.47
CA LYS A 113 -22.68 2.82 -2.32
C LYS A 113 -22.35 1.35 -2.33
N ILE A 114 -23.05 0.58 -1.50
CA ILE A 114 -23.07 -0.88 -1.58
C ILE A 114 -24.28 -1.30 -2.45
N VAL A 115 -24.01 -2.12 -3.45
CA VAL A 115 -25.01 -2.72 -4.33
C VAL A 115 -24.74 -4.22 -4.39
N ASP A 116 -25.72 -5.04 -4.06
CA ASP A 116 -25.61 -6.51 -4.05
C ASP A 116 -24.36 -7.02 -3.29
N GLY A 117 -24.09 -6.40 -2.14
CA GLY A 117 -22.97 -6.76 -1.28
C GLY A 117 -21.58 -6.34 -1.79
N LYS A 118 -21.49 -5.50 -2.83
CA LYS A 118 -20.27 -4.97 -3.42
C LYS A 118 -20.16 -3.47 -3.17
N LEU A 119 -18.97 -3.01 -2.80
CA LEU A 119 -18.69 -1.59 -2.55
C LEU A 119 -18.28 -0.89 -3.85
N TYR A 120 -18.96 0.18 -4.17
CA TYR A 120 -18.66 1.06 -5.30
C TYR A 120 -18.32 2.46 -4.79
N LEU A 121 -17.18 2.99 -5.22
CA LEU A 121 -16.75 4.36 -4.92
C LEU A 121 -16.90 5.25 -6.14
N ASN A 122 -17.15 6.53 -5.92
CA ASN A 122 -17.19 7.53 -6.97
C ASN A 122 -16.23 8.68 -6.68
N CYS A 123 -15.84 9.44 -7.70
CA CYS A 123 -14.84 10.49 -7.57
C CYS A 123 -15.44 11.83 -7.08
N SER A 124 -16.76 11.96 -7.10
CA SER A 124 -17.50 13.14 -6.62
C SER A 124 -19.00 12.85 -6.55
N MET A 125 -19.74 13.68 -5.85
CA MET A 125 -21.22 13.62 -5.86
C MET A 125 -21.80 13.79 -7.27
N ALA A 126 -21.22 14.65 -8.11
CA ALA A 126 -21.67 14.81 -9.48
C ALA A 126 -21.50 13.53 -10.32
N ALA A 127 -20.42 12.77 -10.11
CA ALA A 127 -20.20 11.46 -10.73
C ALA A 127 -21.20 10.42 -10.19
N TYR A 128 -21.41 10.42 -8.89
CA TYR A 128 -22.37 9.53 -8.23
C TYR A 128 -23.81 9.78 -8.74
N GLU A 129 -24.22 11.03 -8.88
CA GLU A 129 -25.54 11.39 -9.41
C GLU A 129 -25.77 10.88 -10.86
N LYS A 130 -24.72 10.88 -11.67
CA LYS A 130 -24.77 10.28 -13.00
C LYS A 130 -24.87 8.76 -12.93
N TRP A 131 -24.01 8.14 -12.11
CA TRP A 131 -23.92 6.71 -11.94
C TRP A 131 -25.23 6.09 -11.39
N ARG A 132 -25.86 6.74 -10.42
CA ARG A 132 -27.07 6.24 -9.76
C ARG A 132 -28.35 6.28 -10.64
N ARG A 133 -28.33 6.98 -11.78
CA ARG A 133 -29.47 7.05 -12.69
C ARG A 133 -29.83 5.70 -13.32
N ASP A 134 -28.81 4.86 -13.54
CA ASP A 134 -28.96 3.49 -14.03
C ASP A 134 -27.85 2.61 -13.44
N ILE A 135 -28.00 2.23 -12.19
CA ILE A 135 -26.98 1.43 -11.47
C ILE A 135 -26.68 0.13 -12.18
N PRO A 136 -27.67 -0.72 -12.55
CA PRO A 136 -27.38 -1.99 -13.21
C PRO A 136 -26.68 -1.82 -14.56
N GLY A 137 -27.13 -0.88 -15.41
CA GLY A 137 -26.52 -0.62 -16.70
C GLY A 137 -25.12 -0.06 -16.57
N ASN A 138 -24.89 0.85 -15.62
CA ASN A 138 -23.57 1.42 -15.35
C ASN A 138 -22.59 0.36 -14.77
N ILE A 139 -23.03 -0.52 -13.90
CA ILE A 139 -22.22 -1.64 -13.42
C ILE A 139 -21.82 -2.54 -14.58
N LYS A 140 -22.78 -2.99 -15.38
CA LYS A 140 -22.52 -3.85 -16.55
C LYS A 140 -21.50 -3.22 -17.51
N LYS A 141 -21.64 -1.93 -17.80
CA LYS A 141 -20.73 -1.20 -18.69
C LYS A 141 -19.32 -1.08 -18.06
N ALA A 142 -19.26 -0.77 -16.77
CA ALA A 142 -18.00 -0.65 -16.05
C ALA A 142 -17.27 -2.01 -15.93
N ASP A 143 -17.97 -3.10 -15.67
CA ASP A 143 -17.41 -4.47 -15.62
C ASP A 143 -16.77 -4.86 -16.96
N THR A 144 -17.44 -4.56 -18.06
CA THR A 144 -16.91 -4.80 -19.41
C THR A 144 -15.61 -4.02 -19.64
N ASN A 145 -15.62 -2.73 -19.28
CA ASN A 145 -14.45 -1.86 -19.44
C ASN A 145 -13.31 -2.27 -18.52
N TRP A 146 -13.62 -2.68 -17.28
CA TRP A 146 -12.63 -3.13 -16.31
C TRP A 146 -11.90 -4.39 -16.79
N SER A 147 -12.62 -5.35 -17.33
CA SER A 147 -12.04 -6.57 -17.92
C SER A 147 -11.06 -6.25 -19.05
N ALA A 148 -11.34 -5.23 -19.87
CA ALA A 148 -10.44 -4.79 -20.94
C ALA A 148 -9.13 -4.23 -20.37
N PHE A 149 -9.13 -3.46 -19.27
CA PHE A 149 -7.92 -2.95 -18.64
C PHE A 149 -7.00 -4.05 -18.11
N HIS A 150 -7.54 -5.18 -17.67
CA HIS A 150 -6.73 -6.31 -17.20
C HIS A 150 -6.11 -7.09 -18.36
N ASN A 151 -6.82 -7.25 -19.45
CA ASN A 151 -6.33 -7.98 -20.62
C ASN A 151 -5.18 -7.25 -21.32
N ASP A 152 -5.27 -5.91 -21.42
CA ASP A 152 -4.23 -5.08 -22.03
C ASP A 152 -2.92 -5.04 -21.19
N SER A 153 -3.00 -5.30 -19.89
CA SER A 153 -1.83 -5.30 -18.98
C SER A 153 -1.07 -6.63 -19.03
N SER A 154 -1.56 -7.64 -19.73
CA SER A 154 -1.02 -9.00 -19.81
C SER A 154 -0.36 -9.30 -21.17
N SER A 155 -0.28 -8.32 -22.04
CA SER A 155 0.36 -8.37 -23.37
C SER A 155 1.63 -7.55 -23.37
#